data_9afd75fdd86147f4390674ccd7335d2f
#
_entry.id   9afd75fdd86147f4390674ccd7335d2f
#
_cell.length_a   1.000
_cell.length_b   1.000
_cell.length_c   1.000
_cell.angle_alpha   90.00
_cell.angle_beta   90.00
_cell.angle_gamma   90.00
#
_symmetry.space_group_name_H-M   'P 1'
#
loop_
_entity.id
_entity.type
_entity.pdbx_description
1 polymer ?
#
loop_
_entity_poly.entity_id
_entity_poly.type
_entity_poly.pdbx_seq_one_letter_code
_entity_poly.pdbx_strand_id
1 'polypeptide(L)'
;MQRNRFRLLSSCLVLGLAATTAAAERQRQTMLVDLGERQIEGMPLAWSRDRVFLLGRDGWLWDFAPAKATHFRKTSSYFSSFSAAEVRANLEREFAGRLEITGTGHYLVAHPRGYGGQWAERFEDLYRSCVNYFTLRNLRVHEPEFPLVAVVWQRREDFEHYAATSGMPVRSDILGYYSPVTNRVTLYDQGGSSRGRTWRQNESVIIHEATHQMAFNIGVHNRFSTTPKWLAEGLGTMFEAPGVWAWRDHPLQRERINRDRLTQFRQWVKMGRKSGAFVNLLSSDRLFESNPPAAYAEGWAWVFFLTETYPQKFGQYVAKTAARPDFEAYPLARRLSDFTSVFGTDLRMLETHFLRFIEAL
;
A
#
# COMPACT_ATOMS: atom_id res chain seq x y z
N MET A 1 -39.30 64.47 18.55
CA MET A 1 -38.26 63.69 19.15
C MET A 1 -38.55 62.21 18.92
N GLN A 2 -38.03 61.60 17.87
CA GLN A 2 -38.10 60.17 17.63
C GLN A 2 -36.75 59.72 16.96
N ARG A 3 -36.03 58.87 17.62
CA ARG A 3 -34.76 58.32 17.13
C ARG A 3 -35.05 57.08 16.30
N ASN A 4 -34.78 57.09 15.00
CA ASN A 4 -34.76 55.96 14.12
C ASN A 4 -33.41 55.22 14.29
N ARG A 5 -33.47 53.92 14.66
CA ARG A 5 -32.35 52.99 14.63
C ARG A 5 -32.36 52.22 13.32
N PHE A 6 -31.41 52.47 12.46
CA PHE A 6 -31.12 51.64 11.30
C PHE A 6 -30.43 50.34 11.75
N ARG A 7 -31.02 49.21 11.38
CA ARG A 7 -30.37 47.88 11.45
C ARG A 7 -29.62 47.66 10.15
N LEU A 8 -28.29 47.50 10.22
CA LEU A 8 -27.46 46.99 9.16
C LEU A 8 -27.59 45.46 9.13
N LEU A 9 -28.14 44.94 8.02
CA LEU A 9 -28.09 43.52 7.65
C LEU A 9 -26.73 43.27 7.00
N SER A 10 -25.91 42.48 7.66
CA SER A 10 -24.66 41.95 7.10
C SER A 10 -24.99 40.81 6.15
N SER A 11 -24.81 41.06 4.86
CA SER A 11 -24.80 40.01 3.83
C SER A 11 -23.43 39.34 3.80
N CYS A 12 -23.28 38.20 4.45
CA CYS A 12 -22.12 37.32 4.23
C CYS A 12 -22.29 36.61 2.90
N LEU A 13 -21.47 37.01 1.96
CA LEU A 13 -21.38 36.44 0.61
C LEU A 13 -20.73 35.07 0.66
N VAL A 14 -21.44 34.05 0.17
CA VAL A 14 -20.95 32.71 -0.09
C VAL A 14 -20.02 32.77 -1.30
N LEU A 15 -18.73 32.80 -1.08
CA LEU A 15 -17.68 32.66 -2.08
C LEU A 15 -16.76 31.51 -1.64
N GLY A 16 -17.19 30.26 -1.84
CA GLY A 16 -16.42 29.10 -1.38
C GLY A 16 -16.54 27.82 -2.21
N LEU A 17 -17.20 27.81 -3.36
CA LEU A 17 -17.44 26.54 -4.09
C LEU A 17 -16.92 26.47 -5.54
N ALA A 18 -16.27 27.48 -6.06
CA ALA A 18 -15.75 27.46 -7.45
C ALA A 18 -14.26 27.09 -7.58
N ALA A 19 -13.51 27.02 -6.47
CA ALA A 19 -12.06 26.77 -6.53
C ALA A 19 -11.68 25.27 -6.59
N THR A 20 -12.57 24.35 -6.17
CA THR A 20 -12.26 22.93 -6.05
C THR A 20 -12.34 22.15 -7.37
N THR A 21 -13.22 22.55 -8.30
CA THR A 21 -13.36 21.85 -9.59
C THR A 21 -12.26 22.19 -10.59
N ALA A 22 -11.76 23.41 -10.59
CA ALA A 22 -10.66 23.82 -11.46
C ALA A 22 -9.30 23.22 -11.04
N ALA A 23 -9.11 22.91 -9.76
CA ALA A 23 -7.91 22.23 -9.26
C ALA A 23 -7.89 20.75 -9.67
N ALA A 24 -9.04 20.05 -9.61
CA ALA A 24 -9.15 18.64 -10.01
C ALA A 24 -8.91 18.42 -11.53
N GLU A 25 -9.34 19.34 -12.38
CA GLU A 25 -9.10 19.26 -13.82
C GLU A 25 -7.63 19.56 -14.21
N ARG A 26 -6.95 20.45 -13.47
CA ARG A 26 -5.51 20.73 -13.70
C ARG A 26 -4.60 19.56 -13.32
N GLN A 27 -5.02 18.68 -12.43
CA GLN A 27 -4.22 17.56 -11.94
C GLN A 27 -4.08 16.40 -12.93
N ARG A 28 -4.86 16.31 -14.01
CA ARG A 28 -4.82 15.20 -14.98
C ARG A 28 -3.93 15.43 -16.20
N GLN A 29 -3.34 16.61 -16.35
CA GLN A 29 -2.46 16.88 -17.50
C GLN A 29 -1.11 16.18 -17.35
N THR A 30 -0.55 15.75 -18.47
CA THR A 30 0.80 15.20 -18.53
C THR A 30 1.80 16.33 -18.81
N MET A 31 2.90 16.33 -18.07
CA MET A 31 3.99 17.28 -18.21
C MET A 31 5.31 16.55 -18.47
N LEU A 32 6.15 17.12 -19.31
CA LEU A 32 7.52 16.74 -19.48
C LEU A 32 8.40 17.68 -18.64
N VAL A 33 9.35 17.11 -17.92
CA VAL A 33 10.24 17.82 -17.01
C VAL A 33 11.66 17.30 -17.19
N ASP A 34 12.64 18.19 -17.34
CA ASP A 34 14.04 17.83 -17.38
C ASP A 34 14.63 17.90 -15.95
N LEU A 35 15.12 16.78 -15.43
CA LEU A 35 15.82 16.66 -14.14
C LEU A 35 17.28 16.26 -14.38
N GLY A 36 18.13 17.24 -14.67
CA GLY A 36 19.51 17.00 -15.07
C GLY A 36 19.57 16.20 -16.37
N GLU A 37 20.17 15.00 -16.33
CA GLU A 37 20.29 14.14 -17.52
C GLU A 37 19.04 13.31 -17.83
N ARG A 38 18.01 13.39 -16.98
CA ARG A 38 16.78 12.59 -17.12
C ARG A 38 15.62 13.46 -17.54
N GLN A 39 14.90 13.00 -18.55
CA GLN A 39 13.62 13.57 -18.95
C GLN A 39 12.49 12.69 -18.43
N ILE A 40 11.56 13.30 -17.71
CA ILE A 40 10.46 12.59 -17.05
C ILE A 40 9.14 13.13 -17.57
N GLU A 41 8.30 12.23 -18.07
CA GLU A 41 6.93 12.54 -18.45
C GLU A 41 5.97 11.98 -17.41
N GLY A 42 5.10 12.84 -16.83
CA GLY A 42 4.21 12.42 -15.77
C GLY A 42 3.13 13.43 -15.41
N MET A 43 2.28 13.05 -14.50
CA MET A 43 1.20 13.87 -13.96
C MET A 43 1.63 14.54 -12.64
N PRO A 44 1.57 15.88 -12.50
CA PRO A 44 1.83 16.53 -11.22
C PRO A 44 0.68 16.23 -10.25
N LEU A 45 0.99 15.55 -9.13
CA LEU A 45 0.05 15.27 -8.03
C LEU A 45 -0.01 16.46 -7.06
N ALA A 46 1.14 17.03 -6.74
CA ALA A 46 1.24 18.24 -5.94
C ALA A 46 2.41 19.11 -6.39
N TRP A 47 2.22 20.42 -6.29
CA TRP A 47 3.22 21.41 -6.69
C TRP A 47 3.23 22.57 -5.71
N SER A 48 4.36 22.77 -5.05
CA SER A 48 4.61 23.88 -4.14
C SER A 48 5.86 24.67 -4.57
N ARG A 49 6.21 25.70 -3.82
CA ARG A 49 7.46 26.47 -4.03
C ARG A 49 8.70 25.61 -3.75
N ASP A 50 8.59 24.64 -2.86
CA ASP A 50 9.73 23.88 -2.34
C ASP A 50 9.77 22.44 -2.87
N ARG A 51 8.63 21.89 -3.32
CA ARG A 51 8.51 20.47 -3.64
C ARG A 51 7.48 20.19 -4.73
N VAL A 52 7.85 19.30 -5.64
CA VAL A 52 6.97 18.75 -6.69
C VAL A 52 6.88 17.24 -6.51
N PHE A 53 5.66 16.72 -6.53
CA PHE A 53 5.38 15.30 -6.67
C PHE A 53 4.82 15.06 -8.07
N LEU A 54 5.60 14.34 -8.89
CA LEU A 54 5.25 14.00 -10.26
C LEU A 54 5.10 12.48 -10.39
N LEU A 55 3.93 12.02 -10.82
CA LEU A 55 3.66 10.62 -11.07
C LEU A 55 4.03 10.28 -12.51
N GLY A 56 5.10 9.53 -12.69
CA GLY A 56 5.57 9.07 -14.01
C GLY A 56 4.56 8.12 -14.66
N ARG A 57 4.60 8.01 -15.98
CA ARG A 57 3.76 7.11 -16.77
C ARG A 57 4.02 5.62 -16.49
N ASP A 58 5.16 5.31 -15.86
CA ASP A 58 5.55 3.97 -15.36
C ASP A 58 5.08 3.70 -13.93
N GLY A 59 4.40 4.67 -13.30
CA GLY A 59 3.95 4.60 -11.91
C GLY A 59 5.03 5.04 -10.90
N TRP A 60 6.20 5.48 -11.29
CA TRP A 60 7.21 6.00 -10.37
C TRP A 60 6.81 7.37 -9.82
N LEU A 61 6.87 7.56 -8.51
CA LEU A 61 6.65 8.85 -7.88
C LEU A 61 7.97 9.62 -7.76
N TRP A 62 8.10 10.66 -8.55
CA TRP A 62 9.24 11.58 -8.53
C TRP A 62 8.98 12.69 -7.54
N ASP A 63 9.96 12.92 -6.68
CA ASP A 63 9.94 13.92 -5.62
C ASP A 63 11.19 14.80 -5.72
N PHE A 64 10.99 16.07 -6.07
CA PHE A 64 12.10 16.99 -6.29
C PHE A 64 11.74 18.44 -5.97
N ALA A 65 12.77 19.24 -5.67
CA ALA A 65 12.61 20.69 -5.56
C ALA A 65 12.45 21.31 -6.96
N PRO A 66 11.53 22.26 -7.19
CA PRO A 66 11.32 22.90 -8.48
C PRO A 66 12.60 23.47 -9.10
N ALA A 67 13.51 23.99 -8.28
CA ALA A 67 14.80 24.55 -8.72
C ALA A 67 15.74 23.51 -9.36
N LYS A 68 15.51 22.21 -9.18
CA LYS A 68 16.27 21.12 -9.82
C LYS A 68 15.77 20.78 -11.22
N ALA A 69 14.62 21.31 -11.60
CA ALA A 69 13.97 20.99 -12.86
C ALA A 69 14.06 22.17 -13.83
N THR A 70 14.31 21.83 -15.09
CA THR A 70 14.32 22.76 -16.20
C THR A 70 13.29 22.33 -17.25
N HIS A 71 12.87 23.26 -18.12
CA HIS A 71 12.01 22.96 -19.27
C HIS A 71 10.70 22.22 -18.93
N PHE A 72 9.86 22.85 -18.14
CA PHE A 72 8.50 22.35 -17.90
C PHE A 72 7.63 22.56 -19.14
N ARG A 73 7.13 21.48 -19.72
CA ARG A 73 6.26 21.53 -20.90
C ARG A 73 5.05 20.60 -20.73
N LYS A 74 3.85 21.12 -20.94
CA LYS A 74 2.65 20.28 -21.05
C LYS A 74 2.71 19.47 -22.35
N THR A 75 2.57 18.15 -22.25
CA THR A 75 2.57 17.23 -23.40
C THR A 75 1.18 16.73 -23.74
N SER A 76 0.27 16.61 -22.74
CA SER A 76 -1.10 16.19 -22.96
C SER A 76 -2.06 16.86 -21.97
N SER A 77 -3.34 16.95 -22.35
CA SER A 77 -4.42 17.41 -21.47
C SER A 77 -4.94 16.30 -20.55
N TYR A 78 -4.53 15.08 -20.73
CA TYR A 78 -4.89 13.93 -19.90
C TYR A 78 -3.66 13.08 -19.62
N PHE A 79 -3.67 12.40 -18.51
CA PHE A 79 -2.64 11.43 -18.14
C PHE A 79 -3.03 10.05 -18.64
N SER A 80 -2.03 9.32 -19.14
CA SER A 80 -2.13 7.89 -19.44
C SER A 80 -0.87 7.18 -18.97
N SER A 81 -1.04 6.07 -18.25
CA SER A 81 0.07 5.18 -17.90
C SER A 81 0.69 4.55 -19.14
N PHE A 82 1.90 4.05 -19.04
CA PHE A 82 2.47 3.19 -20.07
C PHE A 82 1.68 1.87 -20.15
N SER A 83 1.50 1.40 -21.37
CA SER A 83 0.99 0.05 -21.63
C SER A 83 1.94 -1.02 -21.11
N ALA A 84 1.47 -2.24 -20.92
CA ALA A 84 2.31 -3.37 -20.52
C ALA A 84 3.49 -3.61 -21.51
N ALA A 85 3.29 -3.36 -22.80
CA ALA A 85 4.36 -3.47 -23.80
C ALA A 85 5.45 -2.40 -23.62
N GLU A 86 5.06 -1.15 -23.34
CA GLU A 86 6.01 -0.06 -23.08
C GLU A 86 6.77 -0.29 -21.78
N VAL A 87 6.09 -0.73 -20.70
CA VAL A 87 6.75 -1.07 -19.43
C VAL A 87 7.70 -2.24 -19.60
N ARG A 88 7.31 -3.28 -20.36
CA ARG A 88 8.20 -4.41 -20.70
C ARG A 88 9.48 -3.93 -21.40
N ALA A 89 9.36 -3.11 -22.44
CA ALA A 89 10.50 -2.58 -23.16
C ALA A 89 11.42 -1.72 -22.28
N ASN A 90 10.84 -0.99 -21.32
CA ASN A 90 11.61 -0.22 -20.34
C ASN A 90 12.39 -1.14 -19.40
N LEU A 91 11.76 -2.20 -18.87
CA LEU A 91 12.42 -3.18 -18.00
C LEU A 91 13.52 -3.96 -18.72
N GLU A 92 13.32 -4.33 -19.99
CA GLU A 92 14.34 -4.99 -20.82
C GLU A 92 15.59 -4.10 -20.98
N ARG A 93 15.40 -2.77 -21.17
CA ARG A 93 16.52 -1.81 -21.20
C ARG A 93 17.15 -1.60 -19.83
N GLU A 94 16.36 -1.47 -18.77
CA GLU A 94 16.83 -1.26 -17.41
C GLU A 94 17.71 -2.43 -16.94
N PHE A 95 17.28 -3.66 -17.19
CA PHE A 95 18.02 -4.84 -16.75
C PHE A 95 19.04 -5.36 -17.78
N ALA A 96 19.06 -4.83 -18.98
CA ALA A 96 20.09 -5.11 -20.02
C ALA A 96 20.42 -6.61 -20.15
N GLY A 97 19.41 -7.48 -20.16
CA GLY A 97 19.56 -8.93 -20.31
C GLY A 97 20.04 -9.68 -19.06
N ARG A 98 20.26 -9.00 -17.93
CA ARG A 98 20.58 -9.66 -16.63
C ARG A 98 19.38 -10.45 -16.10
N LEU A 99 18.17 -9.97 -16.34
CA LEU A 99 16.93 -10.61 -15.98
C LEU A 99 16.08 -10.90 -17.23
N GLU A 100 15.26 -11.92 -17.15
CA GLU A 100 14.21 -12.24 -18.11
C GLU A 100 12.91 -11.54 -17.69
N ILE A 101 12.13 -11.01 -18.66
CA ILE A 101 10.87 -10.34 -18.36
C ILE A 101 9.71 -11.22 -18.84
N THR A 102 8.94 -11.75 -17.92
CA THR A 102 7.69 -12.48 -18.22
C THR A 102 6.49 -11.67 -17.77
N GLY A 103 5.30 -11.98 -18.24
CA GLY A 103 4.10 -11.24 -17.88
C GLY A 103 2.82 -11.99 -18.09
N THR A 104 1.78 -11.51 -17.40
CA THR A 104 0.39 -11.96 -17.43
C THR A 104 -0.53 -10.77 -17.72
N GLY A 105 -1.82 -10.88 -17.37
CA GLY A 105 -2.78 -9.80 -17.58
C GLY A 105 -2.46 -8.53 -16.78
N HIS A 106 -1.98 -8.68 -15.53
CA HIS A 106 -1.76 -7.56 -14.62
C HIS A 106 -0.30 -7.39 -14.23
N TYR A 107 0.51 -8.47 -14.27
CA TYR A 107 1.89 -8.46 -13.80
C TYR A 107 2.93 -8.53 -14.91
N LEU A 108 4.01 -7.79 -14.72
CA LEU A 108 5.29 -7.95 -15.40
C LEU A 108 6.34 -8.28 -14.34
N VAL A 109 7.06 -9.39 -14.53
CA VAL A 109 8.06 -9.84 -13.57
C VAL A 109 9.41 -9.95 -14.23
N ALA A 110 10.40 -9.20 -13.70
CA ALA A 110 11.79 -9.34 -14.02
C ALA A 110 12.41 -10.38 -13.07
N HIS A 111 12.94 -11.47 -13.60
CA HIS A 111 13.45 -12.58 -12.80
C HIS A 111 14.68 -13.25 -13.45
N PRO A 112 15.45 -14.07 -12.73
CA PRO A 112 16.55 -14.84 -13.29
C PRO A 112 16.09 -15.74 -14.44
N ARG A 113 16.94 -15.98 -15.41
CA ARG A 113 16.63 -16.82 -16.57
C ARG A 113 16.32 -18.27 -16.20
N GLY A 114 15.46 -18.91 -16.96
CA GLY A 114 15.15 -20.33 -16.85
C GLY A 114 13.96 -20.67 -15.96
N TYR A 115 13.22 -19.67 -15.45
CA TYR A 115 11.98 -19.88 -14.70
C TYR A 115 10.72 -19.81 -15.59
N GLY A 116 10.86 -19.33 -16.83
CA GLY A 116 9.70 -19.12 -17.72
C GLY A 116 8.64 -18.23 -17.11
N GLY A 117 7.35 -18.51 -17.36
CA GLY A 117 6.22 -17.74 -16.83
C GLY A 117 5.89 -17.94 -15.36
N GLN A 118 6.55 -18.86 -14.65
CA GLN A 118 6.13 -19.29 -13.31
C GLN A 118 6.00 -18.14 -12.28
N TRP A 119 6.92 -17.16 -12.31
CA TRP A 119 6.85 -16.01 -11.42
C TRP A 119 5.65 -15.12 -11.72
N ALA A 120 5.44 -14.79 -12.98
CA ALA A 120 4.33 -13.96 -13.40
C ALA A 120 2.97 -14.61 -13.13
N GLU A 121 2.83 -15.92 -13.38
CA GLU A 121 1.62 -16.69 -13.09
C GLU A 121 1.29 -16.69 -11.59
N ARG A 122 2.28 -16.87 -10.72
CA ARG A 122 2.08 -16.84 -9.26
C ARG A 122 1.63 -15.47 -8.76
N PHE A 123 2.24 -14.38 -9.24
CA PHE A 123 1.80 -13.03 -8.90
C PHE A 123 0.38 -12.75 -9.41
N GLU A 124 0.04 -13.26 -10.59
CA GLU A 124 -1.32 -13.15 -11.13
C GLU A 124 -2.34 -13.91 -10.29
N ASP A 125 -2.00 -15.11 -9.81
CA ASP A 125 -2.88 -15.89 -8.93
C ASP A 125 -3.10 -15.19 -7.58
N LEU A 126 -2.04 -14.58 -7.01
CA LEU A 126 -2.15 -13.74 -5.83
C LEU A 126 -3.07 -12.54 -6.08
N TYR A 127 -2.93 -11.87 -7.23
CA TYR A 127 -3.78 -10.74 -7.60
C TYR A 127 -5.25 -11.14 -7.65
N ARG A 128 -5.57 -12.23 -8.35
CA ARG A 128 -6.94 -12.75 -8.44
C ARG A 128 -7.52 -13.11 -7.07
N SER A 129 -6.72 -13.72 -6.22
CA SER A 129 -7.12 -14.07 -4.86
C SER A 129 -7.36 -12.82 -4.00
N CYS A 130 -6.51 -11.82 -4.13
CA CYS A 130 -6.63 -10.56 -3.41
C CYS A 130 -7.91 -9.79 -3.82
N VAL A 131 -8.15 -9.63 -5.12
CA VAL A 131 -9.35 -8.98 -5.66
C VAL A 131 -10.61 -9.73 -5.20
N ASN A 132 -10.62 -11.07 -5.33
CA ASN A 132 -11.74 -11.89 -4.87
C ASN A 132 -11.99 -11.74 -3.36
N TYR A 133 -10.94 -11.76 -2.54
CA TYR A 133 -11.04 -11.61 -1.09
C TYR A 133 -11.73 -10.31 -0.70
N PHE A 134 -11.32 -9.19 -1.30
CA PHE A 134 -11.88 -7.87 -1.00
C PHE A 134 -13.30 -7.70 -1.57
N THR A 135 -13.54 -8.20 -2.78
CA THR A 135 -14.86 -8.14 -3.43
C THR A 135 -15.92 -8.89 -2.61
N LEU A 136 -15.60 -10.09 -2.12
CA LEU A 136 -16.51 -10.88 -1.27
C LEU A 136 -16.83 -10.19 0.08
N ARG A 137 -16.00 -9.24 0.51
CA ARG A 137 -16.20 -8.42 1.72
C ARG A 137 -16.77 -7.04 1.44
N ASN A 138 -17.29 -6.84 0.22
CA ASN A 138 -17.88 -5.58 -0.22
C ASN A 138 -16.94 -4.37 -0.18
N LEU A 139 -15.61 -4.58 -0.24
CA LEU A 139 -14.69 -3.50 -0.51
C LEU A 139 -14.73 -3.18 -2.00
N ARG A 140 -14.83 -1.88 -2.31
CA ARG A 140 -14.72 -1.42 -3.69
C ARG A 140 -13.27 -1.48 -4.13
N VAL A 141 -12.99 -2.34 -5.10
CA VAL A 141 -11.69 -2.43 -5.75
C VAL A 141 -11.83 -2.00 -7.22
N HIS A 142 -10.75 -1.52 -7.80
CA HIS A 142 -10.66 -1.13 -9.21
C HIS A 142 -9.44 -1.78 -9.86
N GLU A 143 -9.41 -1.77 -11.18
CA GLU A 143 -8.24 -2.22 -11.93
C GLU A 143 -7.03 -1.32 -11.63
N PRO A 144 -5.82 -1.87 -11.53
CA PRO A 144 -4.59 -1.10 -11.40
C PRO A 144 -4.41 -0.13 -12.58
N GLU A 145 -4.10 1.12 -12.30
CA GLU A 145 -3.80 2.13 -13.34
C GLU A 145 -2.50 1.82 -14.10
N PHE A 146 -1.58 1.11 -13.45
CA PHE A 146 -0.27 0.73 -13.99
C PHE A 146 -0.13 -0.78 -14.03
N PRO A 147 0.59 -1.36 -15.02
CA PRO A 147 1.05 -2.73 -14.91
C PRO A 147 1.82 -2.92 -13.60
N LEU A 148 1.47 -3.97 -12.84
CA LEU A 148 2.15 -4.30 -11.60
C LEU A 148 3.51 -4.91 -11.90
N VAL A 149 4.57 -4.39 -11.31
CA VAL A 149 5.95 -4.84 -11.58
C VAL A 149 6.54 -5.50 -10.34
N ALA A 150 7.09 -6.71 -10.52
CA ALA A 150 7.92 -7.37 -9.52
C ALA A 150 9.32 -7.61 -10.09
N VAL A 151 10.34 -7.49 -9.23
CA VAL A 151 11.76 -7.73 -9.55
C VAL A 151 12.31 -8.78 -8.59
N VAL A 152 12.77 -9.90 -9.13
CA VAL A 152 13.29 -11.03 -8.37
C VAL A 152 14.79 -11.16 -8.63
N TRP A 153 15.59 -11.11 -7.59
CA TRP A 153 17.04 -11.23 -7.64
C TRP A 153 17.49 -12.58 -7.10
N GLN A 154 18.43 -13.21 -7.77
CA GLN A 154 19.02 -14.49 -7.32
C GLN A 154 20.21 -14.29 -6.38
N ARG A 155 20.90 -13.15 -6.49
CA ARG A 155 22.06 -12.83 -5.65
C ARG A 155 21.70 -11.72 -4.67
N ARG A 156 22.16 -11.89 -3.44
CA ARG A 156 21.90 -10.93 -2.36
C ARG A 156 22.50 -9.56 -2.66
N GLU A 157 23.70 -9.52 -3.22
CA GLU A 157 24.39 -8.28 -3.54
C GLU A 157 23.63 -7.46 -4.62
N ASP A 158 23.07 -8.14 -5.63
CA ASP A 158 22.30 -7.48 -6.68
C ASP A 158 20.99 -6.89 -6.12
N PHE A 159 20.32 -7.62 -5.19
CA PHE A 159 19.13 -7.14 -4.49
C PHE A 159 19.43 -5.89 -3.65
N GLU A 160 20.49 -5.93 -2.83
CA GLU A 160 20.89 -4.81 -1.97
C GLU A 160 21.34 -3.59 -2.79
N HIS A 161 22.09 -3.83 -3.86
CA HIS A 161 22.50 -2.76 -4.77
C HIS A 161 21.30 -2.09 -5.46
N TYR A 162 20.37 -2.89 -5.96
CA TYR A 162 19.14 -2.37 -6.58
C TYR A 162 18.30 -1.59 -5.57
N ALA A 163 18.13 -2.11 -4.36
CA ALA A 163 17.42 -1.44 -3.29
C ALA A 163 18.04 -0.07 -2.95
N ALA A 164 19.35 -0.02 -2.79
CA ALA A 164 20.08 1.22 -2.50
C ALA A 164 19.96 2.26 -3.63
N THR A 165 20.13 1.84 -4.89
CA THR A 165 20.01 2.73 -6.07
C THR A 165 18.58 3.19 -6.35
N SER A 166 17.59 2.42 -5.89
CA SER A 166 16.16 2.79 -5.93
C SER A 166 15.71 3.64 -4.73
N GLY A 167 16.63 4.07 -3.87
CA GLY A 167 16.35 4.91 -2.71
C GLY A 167 15.76 4.16 -1.50
N MET A 168 15.84 2.82 -1.47
CA MET A 168 15.32 1.95 -0.41
C MET A 168 16.42 1.03 0.13
N PRO A 169 17.51 1.57 0.76
CA PRO A 169 18.55 0.71 1.31
C PRO A 169 17.96 -0.25 2.36
N VAL A 170 18.24 -1.55 2.21
CA VAL A 170 17.69 -2.61 3.05
C VAL A 170 18.72 -3.17 4.00
N ARG A 171 18.26 -3.66 5.17
CA ARG A 171 19.09 -4.39 6.12
C ARG A 171 19.25 -5.85 5.64
N SER A 172 20.25 -6.54 6.19
CA SER A 172 20.59 -7.92 5.81
C SER A 172 19.51 -8.97 6.11
N ASP A 173 18.55 -8.67 6.99
CA ASP A 173 17.42 -9.54 7.35
C ASP A 173 16.21 -9.38 6.42
N ILE A 174 16.20 -8.37 5.56
CA ILE A 174 15.11 -8.11 4.62
C ILE A 174 15.27 -8.97 3.36
N LEU A 175 14.23 -9.70 3.01
CA LEU A 175 14.20 -10.60 1.85
C LEU A 175 13.34 -10.05 0.71
N GLY A 176 12.53 -9.05 0.99
CA GLY A 176 11.70 -8.39 0.01
C GLY A 176 11.12 -7.10 0.56
N TYR A 177 10.62 -6.28 -0.32
CA TYR A 177 9.87 -5.06 0.01
C TYR A 177 9.00 -4.60 -1.16
N TYR A 178 7.89 -3.97 -0.85
CA TYR A 178 7.16 -3.13 -1.76
C TYR A 178 7.56 -1.66 -1.55
N SER A 179 7.84 -0.96 -2.64
CA SER A 179 8.10 0.49 -2.61
C SER A 179 6.93 1.29 -3.17
N PRO A 180 6.23 2.09 -2.38
CA PRO A 180 5.21 2.99 -2.92
C PRO A 180 5.79 4.09 -3.82
N VAL A 181 7.09 4.36 -3.75
CA VAL A 181 7.78 5.32 -4.63
C VAL A 181 7.95 4.75 -6.03
N THR A 182 8.51 3.56 -6.16
CA THR A 182 8.73 2.91 -7.46
C THR A 182 7.52 2.13 -7.97
N ASN A 183 6.54 1.88 -7.09
CA ASN A 183 5.40 0.98 -7.31
C ASN A 183 5.80 -0.47 -7.61
N ARG A 184 6.95 -0.92 -7.16
CA ARG A 184 7.51 -2.25 -7.45
C ARG A 184 7.64 -3.09 -6.19
N VAL A 185 7.38 -4.38 -6.32
CA VAL A 185 7.84 -5.40 -5.39
C VAL A 185 9.26 -5.80 -5.79
N THR A 186 10.15 -5.89 -4.83
CA THR A 186 11.54 -6.35 -5.04
C THR A 186 11.84 -7.46 -4.06
N LEU A 187 12.35 -8.59 -4.56
CA LEU A 187 12.55 -9.83 -3.80
C LEU A 187 13.96 -10.37 -4.00
N TYR A 188 14.48 -10.98 -2.95
CA TYR A 188 15.65 -11.84 -3.00
C TYR A 188 15.22 -13.30 -2.95
N ASP A 189 15.55 -14.06 -4.00
CA ASP A 189 15.25 -15.48 -4.08
C ASP A 189 16.30 -16.34 -3.37
N GLN A 190 15.98 -16.83 -2.17
CA GLN A 190 16.86 -17.67 -1.37
C GLN A 190 17.03 -19.10 -1.90
N GLY A 191 16.20 -19.53 -2.84
CA GLY A 191 16.14 -20.95 -3.24
C GLY A 191 17.21 -21.39 -4.23
N GLY A 192 18.03 -20.49 -4.76
CA GLY A 192 19.06 -20.82 -5.72
C GLY A 192 18.53 -21.55 -6.96
N SER A 193 19.36 -22.38 -7.60
CA SER A 193 19.03 -23.07 -8.86
C SER A 193 18.06 -24.25 -8.75
N SER A 194 17.48 -24.55 -7.58
CA SER A 194 16.55 -25.66 -7.40
C SER A 194 15.12 -25.28 -7.75
N ARG A 195 14.76 -25.51 -9.02
CA ARG A 195 13.40 -25.34 -9.54
C ARG A 195 12.34 -25.92 -8.61
N GLY A 196 11.43 -25.10 -8.09
CA GLY A 196 10.28 -25.52 -7.28
C GLY A 196 10.41 -25.42 -5.77
N ARG A 197 11.63 -25.28 -5.19
CA ARG A 197 11.83 -25.03 -3.74
C ARG A 197 11.81 -23.55 -3.37
N THR A 198 12.20 -22.69 -4.28
CA THR A 198 12.33 -21.24 -4.15
C THR A 198 11.09 -20.55 -3.62
N TRP A 199 9.93 -20.88 -4.20
CA TRP A 199 8.67 -20.28 -3.78
C TRP A 199 8.36 -20.56 -2.30
N ARG A 200 8.43 -21.81 -1.86
CA ARG A 200 8.06 -22.19 -0.49
C ARG A 200 8.93 -21.54 0.59
N GLN A 201 10.21 -21.28 0.30
CA GLN A 201 11.11 -20.63 1.25
C GLN A 201 10.84 -19.15 1.43
N ASN A 202 10.32 -18.49 0.39
CA ASN A 202 10.05 -17.05 0.35
C ASN A 202 8.55 -16.74 0.33
N GLU A 203 7.69 -17.76 0.37
CA GLU A 203 6.25 -17.64 0.12
C GLU A 203 5.58 -16.55 0.95
N SER A 204 5.80 -16.54 2.27
CA SER A 204 5.21 -15.54 3.15
C SER A 204 5.65 -14.12 2.79
N VAL A 205 6.95 -13.92 2.51
CA VAL A 205 7.49 -12.61 2.13
C VAL A 205 6.90 -12.14 0.79
N ILE A 206 6.85 -13.05 -0.20
CA ILE A 206 6.31 -12.73 -1.53
C ILE A 206 4.84 -12.32 -1.43
N ILE A 207 4.05 -13.09 -0.68
CA ILE A 207 2.62 -12.82 -0.47
C ILE A 207 2.44 -11.51 0.26
N HIS A 208 3.22 -11.26 1.31
CA HIS A 208 3.19 -10.03 2.09
C HIS A 208 3.43 -8.80 1.21
N GLU A 209 4.53 -8.77 0.48
CA GLU A 209 4.92 -7.62 -0.35
C GLU A 209 4.00 -7.44 -1.56
N ALA A 210 3.56 -8.54 -2.18
CA ALA A 210 2.55 -8.50 -3.23
C ALA A 210 1.22 -7.96 -2.71
N THR A 211 0.81 -8.31 -1.48
CA THR A 211 -0.40 -7.78 -0.85
C THR A 211 -0.32 -6.26 -0.67
N HIS A 212 0.82 -5.74 -0.24
CA HIS A 212 1.02 -4.29 -0.19
C HIS A 212 0.86 -3.66 -1.56
N GLN A 213 1.57 -4.17 -2.58
CA GLN A 213 1.46 -3.62 -3.94
C GLN A 213 0.01 -3.65 -4.44
N MET A 214 -0.68 -4.78 -4.30
CA MET A 214 -2.07 -4.91 -4.73
C MET A 214 -2.98 -3.94 -3.98
N ALA A 215 -2.92 -3.92 -2.64
CA ALA A 215 -3.76 -3.04 -1.82
C ALA A 215 -3.62 -1.55 -2.18
N PHE A 216 -2.40 -1.09 -2.49
CA PHE A 216 -2.14 0.27 -2.92
C PHE A 216 -2.51 0.57 -4.38
N ASN A 217 -2.68 -0.45 -5.22
CA ASN A 217 -3.01 -0.26 -6.64
C ASN A 217 -4.47 -0.55 -7.00
N ILE A 218 -5.22 -1.25 -6.14
CA ILE A 218 -6.64 -1.56 -6.38
C ILE A 218 -7.61 -0.74 -5.53
N GLY A 219 -7.12 0.30 -4.82
CA GLY A 219 -7.94 1.24 -4.05
C GLY A 219 -8.25 0.83 -2.61
N VAL A 220 -7.65 -0.25 -2.09
CA VAL A 220 -7.75 -0.62 -0.67
C VAL A 220 -6.97 0.36 0.21
N HIS A 221 -5.81 0.78 -0.26
CA HIS A 221 -5.03 1.87 0.34
C HIS A 221 -4.76 2.97 -0.68
N ASN A 222 -4.58 4.19 -0.20
CA ASN A 222 -4.11 5.29 -1.03
C ASN A 222 -2.58 5.35 -0.96
N ARG A 223 -1.93 5.20 -2.11
CA ARG A 223 -0.48 5.17 -2.25
C ARG A 223 0.21 6.49 -1.86
N PHE A 224 -0.50 7.60 -1.99
CA PHE A 224 0.02 8.95 -1.77
C PHE A 224 -0.41 9.55 -0.43
N SER A 225 -1.21 8.84 0.36
CA SER A 225 -1.58 9.24 1.71
C SER A 225 -0.97 8.32 2.77
N THR A 226 -1.00 8.76 4.02
CA THR A 226 -0.52 7.95 5.14
C THR A 226 -1.56 6.89 5.51
N THR A 227 -1.27 5.61 5.26
CA THR A 227 -2.03 4.48 5.81
C THR A 227 -1.44 4.11 7.18
N PRO A 228 -2.25 3.91 8.26
CA PRO A 228 -1.74 3.42 9.53
C PRO A 228 -1.01 2.09 9.36
N LYS A 229 0.21 1.96 9.92
CA LYS A 229 1.01 0.74 9.75
C LYS A 229 0.28 -0.52 10.22
N TRP A 230 -0.45 -0.46 11.34
CA TRP A 230 -1.19 -1.61 11.84
C TRP A 230 -2.21 -2.16 10.81
N LEU A 231 -2.80 -1.28 10.00
CA LEU A 231 -3.75 -1.68 8.96
C LEU A 231 -3.03 -2.27 7.75
N ALA A 232 -1.99 -1.62 7.26
CA ALA A 232 -1.23 -2.09 6.10
C ALA A 232 -0.51 -3.41 6.41
N GLU A 233 0.26 -3.45 7.50
CA GLU A 233 1.03 -4.63 7.91
C GLU A 233 0.13 -5.76 8.40
N GLY A 234 -1.00 -5.42 9.05
CA GLY A 234 -2.00 -6.39 9.46
C GLY A 234 -2.66 -7.10 8.27
N LEU A 235 -2.93 -6.37 7.18
CA LEU A 235 -3.41 -6.96 5.93
C LEU A 235 -2.33 -7.83 5.26
N GLY A 236 -1.10 -7.34 5.13
CA GLY A 236 0.02 -8.12 4.60
C GLY A 236 0.17 -9.46 5.32
N THR A 237 0.27 -9.42 6.65
CA THR A 237 0.40 -10.62 7.49
C THR A 237 -0.84 -11.53 7.49
N MET A 238 -2.03 -10.98 7.29
CA MET A 238 -3.25 -11.79 7.17
C MET A 238 -3.24 -12.60 5.87
N PHE A 239 -2.78 -12.01 4.78
CA PHE A 239 -2.67 -12.72 3.49
C PHE A 239 -1.61 -13.81 3.49
N GLU A 240 -0.62 -13.83 4.38
CA GLU A 240 0.36 -14.92 4.51
C GLU A 240 -0.32 -16.27 4.82
N ALA A 241 -1.55 -16.28 5.37
CA ALA A 241 -2.26 -17.52 5.69
C ALA A 241 -2.84 -18.20 4.42
N PRO A 242 -2.58 -19.52 4.20
CA PRO A 242 -3.03 -20.21 2.99
C PRO A 242 -4.54 -20.11 2.72
N GLY A 243 -5.38 -20.15 3.73
CA GLY A 243 -6.84 -20.01 3.57
C GLY A 243 -7.30 -18.60 3.17
N VAL A 244 -6.38 -17.62 3.05
CA VAL A 244 -6.67 -16.27 2.54
C VAL A 244 -6.27 -16.16 1.08
N TRP A 245 -5.02 -16.46 0.72
CA TRP A 245 -4.51 -16.29 -0.64
C TRP A 245 -4.73 -17.51 -1.54
N ALA A 246 -4.78 -18.73 -0.98
CA ALA A 246 -4.99 -19.98 -1.71
C ALA A 246 -6.30 -20.67 -1.26
N TRP A 247 -7.36 -19.89 -1.06
CA TRP A 247 -8.62 -20.34 -0.47
C TRP A 247 -9.29 -21.51 -1.21
N ARG A 248 -9.00 -21.72 -2.48
CA ARG A 248 -9.53 -22.84 -3.27
C ARG A 248 -8.97 -24.18 -2.80
N ASP A 249 -7.67 -24.19 -2.44
CA ASP A 249 -6.98 -25.38 -1.96
C ASP A 249 -7.05 -25.49 -0.43
N HIS A 250 -7.34 -24.36 0.24
CA HIS A 250 -7.43 -24.24 1.70
C HIS A 250 -8.78 -23.62 2.13
N PRO A 251 -9.92 -24.34 1.94
CA PRO A 251 -11.26 -23.77 2.14
C PRO A 251 -11.68 -23.65 3.61
N LEU A 252 -10.96 -24.28 4.54
CA LEU A 252 -11.36 -24.33 5.93
C LEU A 252 -11.07 -23.01 6.66
N GLN A 253 -12.01 -22.56 7.48
CA GLN A 253 -11.88 -21.31 8.24
C GLN A 253 -10.59 -21.25 9.09
N ARG A 254 -10.21 -22.38 9.71
CA ARG A 254 -8.98 -22.47 10.51
C ARG A 254 -7.68 -22.23 9.71
N GLU A 255 -7.73 -22.37 8.38
CA GLU A 255 -6.58 -22.17 7.49
C GLU A 255 -6.37 -20.69 7.16
N ARG A 256 -7.34 -19.83 7.48
CA ARG A 256 -7.20 -18.36 7.41
C ARG A 256 -6.45 -17.75 8.60
N ILE A 257 -6.15 -18.56 9.61
CA ILE A 257 -5.42 -18.11 10.79
C ILE A 257 -3.92 -18.17 10.51
N ASN A 258 -3.25 -17.03 10.59
CA ASN A 258 -1.78 -16.99 10.63
C ASN A 258 -1.32 -17.48 12.00
N ARG A 259 -0.93 -18.76 12.07
CA ARG A 259 -0.61 -19.44 13.34
C ARG A 259 0.63 -18.88 14.02
N ASP A 260 1.61 -18.43 13.24
CA ASP A 260 2.82 -17.83 13.78
C ASP A 260 2.49 -16.49 14.46
N ARG A 261 1.66 -15.66 13.82
CA ARG A 261 1.21 -14.40 14.41
C ARG A 261 0.29 -14.61 15.61
N LEU A 262 -0.58 -15.62 15.57
CA LEU A 262 -1.40 -15.99 16.73
C LEU A 262 -0.51 -16.40 17.93
N THR A 263 0.51 -17.21 17.69
CA THR A 263 1.46 -17.62 18.72
C THR A 263 2.21 -16.43 19.31
N GLN A 264 2.73 -15.54 18.44
CA GLN A 264 3.41 -14.31 18.86
C GLN A 264 2.49 -13.38 19.64
N PHE A 265 1.22 -13.23 19.22
CA PHE A 265 0.25 -12.42 19.94
C PHE A 265 -0.04 -12.99 21.35
N ARG A 266 -0.25 -14.30 21.46
CA ARG A 266 -0.43 -14.96 22.76
C ARG A 266 0.78 -14.79 23.68
N GLN A 267 2.00 -14.86 23.14
CA GLN A 267 3.21 -14.56 23.89
C GLN A 267 3.25 -13.09 24.33
N TRP A 268 2.92 -12.16 23.45
CA TRP A 268 2.83 -10.74 23.77
C TRP A 268 1.84 -10.46 24.93
N VAL A 269 0.68 -11.09 24.91
CA VAL A 269 -0.32 -10.99 26.01
C VAL A 269 0.29 -11.50 27.31
N LYS A 270 0.95 -12.68 27.31
CA LYS A 270 1.61 -13.25 28.51
C LYS A 270 2.75 -12.38 29.04
N MET A 271 3.44 -11.67 28.18
CA MET A 271 4.54 -10.76 28.55
C MET A 271 4.04 -9.42 29.10
N GLY A 272 2.73 -9.21 29.27
CA GLY A 272 2.15 -8.03 29.89
C GLY A 272 1.67 -6.98 28.91
N ARG A 273 1.03 -7.38 27.79
CA ARG A 273 0.28 -6.47 26.94
C ARG A 273 -0.70 -5.64 27.81
N LYS A 274 -0.56 -4.33 27.74
CA LYS A 274 -1.36 -3.42 28.56
C LYS A 274 -2.78 -3.28 28.01
N SER A 275 -3.76 -3.09 28.90
CA SER A 275 -5.10 -2.63 28.50
C SER A 275 -4.99 -1.30 27.76
N GLY A 276 -5.75 -1.12 26.68
CA GLY A 276 -5.67 0.07 25.83
C GLY A 276 -4.47 0.05 24.84
N ALA A 277 -3.74 -1.07 24.71
CA ALA A 277 -2.68 -1.22 23.72
C ALA A 277 -3.19 -0.94 22.30
N PHE A 278 -4.45 -1.26 22.01
CA PHE A 278 -5.08 -0.95 20.74
C PHE A 278 -5.18 0.55 20.46
N VAL A 279 -5.54 1.36 21.44
CA VAL A 279 -5.59 2.82 21.27
C VAL A 279 -4.21 3.37 20.88
N ASN A 280 -3.14 2.84 21.48
CA ASN A 280 -1.78 3.22 21.12
C ASN A 280 -1.42 2.80 19.68
N LEU A 281 -1.84 1.60 19.26
CA LEU A 281 -1.63 1.10 17.90
C LEU A 281 -2.40 1.91 16.85
N LEU A 282 -3.66 2.30 17.15
CA LEU A 282 -4.46 3.19 16.30
C LEU A 282 -3.81 4.57 16.15
N SER A 283 -3.25 5.08 17.25
CA SER A 283 -2.79 6.46 17.35
C SER A 283 -1.41 6.69 16.76
N SER A 284 -0.54 5.66 16.77
CA SER A 284 0.88 5.82 16.48
C SER A 284 1.49 4.53 15.93
N ASP A 285 2.48 4.69 15.07
CA ASP A 285 3.24 3.58 14.51
C ASP A 285 4.47 3.19 15.37
N ARG A 286 4.62 3.79 16.57
CA ARG A 286 5.80 3.62 17.46
C ARG A 286 6.04 2.17 17.88
N LEU A 287 4.99 1.36 18.02
CA LEU A 287 5.15 -0.05 18.38
C LEU A 287 5.96 -0.81 17.32
N PHE A 288 5.80 -0.46 16.05
CA PHE A 288 6.58 -1.05 14.94
C PHE A 288 8.07 -0.69 14.99
N GLU A 289 8.44 0.38 15.70
CA GLU A 289 9.83 0.79 15.89
C GLU A 289 10.43 0.15 17.15
N SER A 290 9.65 0.12 18.26
CA SER A 290 10.12 -0.31 19.58
C SER A 290 10.02 -1.81 19.81
N ASN A 291 9.02 -2.49 19.25
CA ASN A 291 8.79 -3.94 19.36
C ASN A 291 8.09 -4.46 18.11
N PRO A 292 8.80 -4.58 16.96
CA PRO A 292 8.22 -5.04 15.71
C PRO A 292 7.44 -6.36 15.80
N PRO A 293 7.96 -7.43 16.45
CA PRO A 293 7.23 -8.69 16.56
C PRO A 293 5.86 -8.54 17.20
N ALA A 294 5.76 -7.77 18.29
CA ALA A 294 4.49 -7.50 18.95
C ALA A 294 3.55 -6.65 18.06
N ALA A 295 4.11 -5.66 17.36
CA ALA A 295 3.33 -4.79 16.47
C ALA A 295 2.71 -5.55 15.30
N TYR A 296 3.48 -6.41 14.64
CA TYR A 296 2.97 -7.27 13.55
C TYR A 296 1.93 -8.26 14.03
N ALA A 297 2.16 -8.90 15.19
CA ALA A 297 1.21 -9.83 15.79
C ALA A 297 -0.10 -9.14 16.20
N GLU A 298 -0.03 -7.96 16.79
CA GLU A 298 -1.19 -7.16 17.19
C GLU A 298 -1.93 -6.59 15.97
N GLY A 299 -1.21 -6.09 14.96
CA GLY A 299 -1.78 -5.62 13.70
C GLY A 299 -2.54 -6.73 12.98
N TRP A 300 -1.93 -7.92 12.83
CA TRP A 300 -2.61 -9.10 12.29
C TRP A 300 -3.87 -9.45 13.07
N ALA A 301 -3.76 -9.56 14.40
CA ALA A 301 -4.87 -10.00 15.25
C ALA A 301 -6.08 -9.06 15.13
N TRP A 302 -5.85 -7.73 15.12
CA TRP A 302 -6.90 -6.74 14.93
C TRP A 302 -7.50 -6.79 13.54
N VAL A 303 -6.70 -6.84 12.48
CA VAL A 303 -7.21 -6.92 11.11
C VAL A 303 -8.03 -8.21 10.93
N PHE A 304 -7.54 -9.35 11.41
CA PHE A 304 -8.25 -10.62 11.35
C PHE A 304 -9.58 -10.57 12.11
N PHE A 305 -9.57 -10.09 13.36
CA PHE A 305 -10.80 -9.93 14.15
C PHE A 305 -11.82 -9.03 13.46
N LEU A 306 -11.40 -7.85 13.02
CA LEU A 306 -12.32 -6.89 12.39
C LEU A 306 -12.87 -7.40 11.07
N THR A 307 -12.07 -8.11 10.30
CA THR A 307 -12.48 -8.69 9.02
C THR A 307 -13.43 -9.86 9.17
N GLU A 308 -13.22 -10.71 10.17
CA GLU A 308 -14.09 -11.88 10.43
C GLU A 308 -15.36 -11.51 11.20
N THR A 309 -15.31 -10.51 12.08
CA THR A 309 -16.43 -10.17 12.97
C THR A 309 -17.25 -8.98 12.45
N TYR A 310 -16.60 -7.99 11.84
CA TYR A 310 -17.23 -6.74 11.40
C TYR A 310 -16.86 -6.36 9.96
N PRO A 311 -17.02 -7.26 8.96
CA PRO A 311 -16.50 -7.05 7.60
C PRO A 311 -17.00 -5.76 6.95
N GLN A 312 -18.26 -5.39 7.12
CA GLN A 312 -18.84 -4.17 6.57
C GLN A 312 -18.22 -2.91 7.19
N LYS A 313 -18.08 -2.87 8.52
CA LYS A 313 -17.44 -1.75 9.22
C LYS A 313 -15.95 -1.68 8.87
N PHE A 314 -15.29 -2.81 8.76
CA PHE A 314 -13.90 -2.84 8.33
C PHE A 314 -13.75 -2.24 6.93
N GLY A 315 -14.59 -2.62 5.97
CA GLY A 315 -14.62 -2.03 4.64
C GLY A 315 -14.87 -0.52 4.65
N GLN A 316 -15.80 -0.03 5.47
CA GLN A 316 -16.04 1.41 5.64
C GLN A 316 -14.82 2.15 6.19
N TYR A 317 -14.11 1.56 7.16
CA TYR A 317 -12.90 2.15 7.72
C TYR A 317 -11.75 2.18 6.70
N VAL A 318 -11.55 1.09 5.98
CA VAL A 318 -10.56 1.02 4.89
C VAL A 318 -10.85 2.07 3.83
N ALA A 319 -12.09 2.16 3.35
CA ALA A 319 -12.50 3.19 2.38
C ALA A 319 -12.27 4.62 2.90
N LYS A 320 -12.53 4.86 4.20
CA LYS A 320 -12.31 6.16 4.84
C LYS A 320 -10.82 6.51 4.90
N THR A 321 -9.94 5.55 5.19
CA THR A 321 -8.49 5.77 5.20
C THR A 321 -7.95 5.98 3.78
N ALA A 322 -8.46 5.24 2.79
CA ALA A 322 -8.07 5.37 1.39
C ALA A 322 -8.52 6.72 0.76
N ALA A 323 -9.65 7.28 1.20
CA ALA A 323 -10.17 8.56 0.71
C ALA A 323 -9.46 9.79 1.31
N ARG A 324 -8.40 9.61 2.10
CA ARG A 324 -7.64 10.73 2.66
C ARG A 324 -6.89 11.49 1.56
N PRO A 325 -6.75 12.83 1.73
CA PRO A 325 -6.00 13.64 0.78
C PRO A 325 -4.54 13.17 0.66
N ASP A 326 -4.00 13.29 -0.53
CA ASP A 326 -2.62 12.96 -0.84
C ASP A 326 -1.64 13.88 -0.09
N PHE A 327 -0.53 13.32 0.37
CA PHE A 327 0.58 14.01 1.03
C PHE A 327 0.22 14.75 2.33
N GLU A 328 -0.97 14.52 2.89
CA GLU A 328 -1.36 15.09 4.17
C GLU A 328 -0.96 14.20 5.35
N ALA A 329 -0.53 14.84 6.44
CA ALA A 329 -0.26 14.15 7.70
C ALA A 329 -1.52 13.49 8.26
N TYR A 330 -1.36 12.35 8.93
CA TYR A 330 -2.44 11.64 9.61
C TYR A 330 -2.23 11.66 11.13
N PRO A 331 -2.56 12.79 11.80
CA PRO A 331 -2.30 12.94 13.21
C PRO A 331 -3.19 12.03 14.07
N LEU A 332 -2.72 11.71 15.28
CA LEU A 332 -3.36 10.84 16.27
C LEU A 332 -4.86 11.10 16.43
N ALA A 333 -5.24 12.36 16.67
CA ALA A 333 -6.66 12.71 16.88
C ALA A 333 -7.53 12.34 15.69
N ARG A 334 -7.01 12.50 14.47
CA ARG A 334 -7.74 12.16 13.26
C ARG A 334 -7.81 10.64 13.06
N ARG A 335 -6.71 9.89 13.33
CA ARG A 335 -6.72 8.41 13.29
C ARG A 335 -7.80 7.84 14.22
N LEU A 336 -7.86 8.33 15.46
CA LEU A 336 -8.88 7.92 16.44
C LEU A 336 -10.29 8.31 15.99
N SER A 337 -10.49 9.55 15.55
CA SER A 337 -11.79 10.03 15.08
C SER A 337 -12.31 9.21 13.89
N ASP A 338 -11.46 8.92 12.91
CA ASP A 338 -11.84 8.13 11.74
C ASP A 338 -12.20 6.69 12.12
N PHE A 339 -11.49 6.07 13.06
CA PHE A 339 -11.80 4.74 13.56
C PHE A 339 -13.09 4.74 14.39
N THR A 340 -13.22 5.63 15.37
CA THR A 340 -14.39 5.67 16.26
C THR A 340 -15.68 6.08 15.55
N SER A 341 -15.60 6.84 14.47
CA SER A 341 -16.77 7.18 13.64
C SER A 341 -17.40 5.95 12.96
N VAL A 342 -16.65 4.85 12.82
CA VAL A 342 -17.10 3.60 12.20
C VAL A 342 -17.42 2.54 13.25
N PHE A 343 -16.52 2.35 14.22
CA PHE A 343 -16.63 1.26 15.20
C PHE A 343 -17.30 1.67 16.50
N GLY A 344 -17.51 2.97 16.75
CA GLY A 344 -18.03 3.52 17.99
C GLY A 344 -16.92 3.95 18.95
N THR A 345 -17.30 4.69 19.98
CA THR A 345 -16.38 5.31 20.94
C THR A 345 -15.97 4.39 22.09
N ASP A 346 -16.70 3.29 22.33
CA ASP A 346 -16.37 2.34 23.39
C ASP A 346 -15.29 1.34 22.93
N LEU A 347 -14.07 1.84 22.84
CA LEU A 347 -12.90 1.04 22.46
C LEU A 347 -12.55 -0.03 23.52
N ARG A 348 -12.95 0.14 24.78
CA ARG A 348 -12.72 -0.87 25.82
C ARG A 348 -13.60 -2.10 25.62
N MET A 349 -14.87 -1.89 25.29
CA MET A 349 -15.77 -2.97 24.96
C MET A 349 -15.29 -3.71 23.69
N LEU A 350 -14.90 -2.98 22.68
CA LEU A 350 -14.37 -3.56 21.44
C LEU A 350 -13.10 -4.39 21.71
N GLU A 351 -12.18 -3.90 22.55
CA GLU A 351 -10.97 -4.63 22.95
C GLU A 351 -11.30 -5.88 23.77
N THR A 352 -12.33 -5.85 24.60
CA THR A 352 -12.80 -7.04 25.33
C THR A 352 -13.34 -8.10 24.38
N HIS A 353 -14.13 -7.72 23.38
CA HIS A 353 -14.63 -8.64 22.35
C HIS A 353 -13.48 -9.23 21.53
N PHE A 354 -12.52 -8.39 21.15
CA PHE A 354 -11.31 -8.79 20.44
C PHE A 354 -10.53 -9.86 21.21
N LEU A 355 -10.23 -9.63 22.49
CA LEU A 355 -9.46 -10.58 23.30
C LEU A 355 -10.17 -11.92 23.44
N ARG A 356 -11.50 -11.94 23.66
CA ARG A 356 -12.30 -13.16 23.69
C ARG A 356 -12.29 -13.90 22.36
N PHE A 357 -12.38 -13.17 21.25
CA PHE A 357 -12.29 -13.75 19.91
C PHE A 357 -10.94 -14.46 19.69
N ILE A 358 -9.82 -13.79 20.01
CA ILE A 358 -8.48 -14.37 19.84
C ILE A 358 -8.23 -15.55 20.80
N GLU A 359 -8.82 -15.53 22.00
CA GLU A 359 -8.71 -16.63 22.96
C GLU A 359 -9.43 -17.90 22.45
N ALA A 360 -10.52 -17.73 21.71
CA ALA A 360 -11.31 -18.83 21.14
C ALA A 360 -10.70 -19.48 19.89
N LEU A 361 -9.64 -18.88 19.26
CA LEU A 361 -8.95 -19.46 18.11
C LEU A 361 -8.01 -20.58 18.52
#